data_de3ea2afff13c5e621b4dfbcc103013f
#
_entry.id   de3ea2afff13c5e621b4dfbcc103013f
#
_cell.length_a   1.000
_cell.length_b   1.000
_cell.length_c   1.000
_cell.angle_alpha   90.00
_cell.angle_beta   90.00
_cell.angle_gamma   90.00
#
_symmetry.space_group_name_H-M   'P 1'
#
loop_
_entity.id
_entity.type
_entity.pdbx_description
1 polymer ?
#
loop_
_entity_poly.entity_id
_entity_poly.type
_entity_poly.pdbx_seq_one_letter_code
_entity_poly.pdbx_strand_id
1 'polypeptide(L)'
;MGNRKLSKRQKERIQSIQERRRERANLKNSIGDKALEDLADLGSETTGTVVTNYGAQVDIEGDREPFVGTIVRCFKRANIDSLITGDRVVWRPAEPQGVVVAREPRQTELIRPDNYGKLRPVAANIDRIAIVFAAQPSPQSNLLDRYLVAAEAQGIEPFLILNKTDLLDHQSYPQVDKLLQNYQFIGYKIIRVSVKSSEGIDQLQTYLSQNNSIFVGQSGVGKSSLINQLQPENNSPVGPLSAATNEGTHTTTASKLIHLNGGGVLIDSPGIREFALTHLSQESIINGFKDFRPYLGNCKFRDCQHDREMGCALLDAVAENKVLADRLKNYRQIIQSQSHK
;
A
#
# COMPACT_ATOMS: atom_id res chain seq x y z
N MET A 1 -17.89 -22.83 26.23
CA MET A 1 -17.99 -21.43 26.72
C MET A 1 -19.32 -20.85 26.28
N GLY A 2 -20.21 -20.56 27.21
CA GLY A 2 -21.61 -20.18 26.91
C GLY A 2 -21.74 -18.82 26.25
N ASN A 3 -22.47 -18.77 25.15
CA ASN A 3 -22.91 -17.55 24.48
C ASN A 3 -23.83 -16.74 25.46
N ARG A 4 -23.26 -15.67 26.05
CA ARG A 4 -24.09 -14.71 26.86
C ARG A 4 -25.05 -14.01 25.92
N LYS A 5 -26.35 -14.38 26.01
CA LYS A 5 -27.42 -13.65 25.32
C LYS A 5 -27.48 -12.22 25.87
N LEU A 6 -27.41 -11.24 24.97
CA LEU A 6 -27.57 -9.82 25.30
C LEU A 6 -28.92 -9.58 25.94
N SER A 7 -28.97 -8.77 27.03
CA SER A 7 -30.21 -8.38 27.67
C SER A 7 -31.09 -7.49 26.74
N LYS A 8 -32.38 -7.44 26.98
CA LYS A 8 -33.32 -6.62 26.19
C LYS A 8 -32.86 -5.16 26.11
N ARG A 9 -32.44 -4.57 27.24
CA ARG A 9 -31.88 -3.20 27.31
C ARG A 9 -30.59 -3.03 26.50
N GLN A 10 -29.73 -4.03 26.45
CA GLN A 10 -28.51 -3.96 25.63
C GLN A 10 -28.83 -3.99 24.13
N LYS A 11 -29.80 -4.82 23.70
CA LYS A 11 -30.27 -4.86 22.32
C LYS A 11 -30.89 -3.53 21.89
N GLU A 12 -31.78 -2.96 22.72
CA GLU A 12 -32.40 -1.65 22.45
C GLU A 12 -31.37 -0.52 22.36
N ARG A 13 -30.34 -0.53 23.23
CA ARG A 13 -29.25 0.45 23.19
C ARG A 13 -28.40 0.30 21.91
N ILE A 14 -28.08 -0.92 21.48
CA ILE A 14 -27.36 -1.19 20.24
C ILE A 14 -28.17 -0.74 19.03
N GLN A 15 -29.48 -1.03 19.03
CA GLN A 15 -30.38 -0.65 17.95
C GLN A 15 -30.53 0.88 17.86
N SER A 16 -30.67 1.60 18.96
CA SER A 16 -30.72 3.07 18.96
C SER A 16 -29.41 3.71 18.51
N ILE A 17 -28.25 3.11 18.83
CA ILE A 17 -26.94 3.57 18.33
C ILE A 17 -26.82 3.33 16.83
N GLN A 18 -27.32 2.20 16.33
CA GLN A 18 -27.31 1.88 14.89
C GLN A 18 -28.26 2.79 14.11
N GLU A 19 -29.43 3.08 14.63
CA GLU A 19 -30.42 4.02 14.06
C GLU A 19 -29.85 5.43 13.98
N ARG A 20 -29.27 5.95 15.06
CA ARG A 20 -28.61 7.26 15.07
C ARG A 20 -27.41 7.32 14.10
N ARG A 21 -26.68 6.22 13.90
CA ARG A 21 -25.60 6.14 12.90
C ARG A 21 -26.15 6.15 11.48
N ARG A 22 -27.28 5.45 11.23
CA ARG A 22 -27.97 5.46 9.94
C ARG A 22 -28.57 6.84 9.63
N GLU A 23 -29.23 7.47 10.59
CA GLU A 23 -29.75 8.84 10.44
C GLU A 23 -28.65 9.86 10.15
N ARG A 24 -27.51 9.78 10.87
CA ARG A 24 -26.35 10.65 10.60
C ARG A 24 -25.72 10.38 9.23
N ALA A 25 -25.68 9.13 8.77
CA ALA A 25 -25.20 8.79 7.44
C ALA A 25 -26.15 9.29 6.35
N ASN A 26 -27.46 9.12 6.54
CA ASN A 26 -28.48 9.63 5.61
C ASN A 26 -28.54 11.16 5.59
N LEU A 27 -28.38 11.82 6.74
CA LEU A 27 -28.29 13.29 6.81
C LEU A 27 -27.05 13.83 6.11
N LYS A 28 -25.89 13.16 6.28
CA LYS A 28 -24.66 13.52 5.54
C LYS A 28 -24.81 13.32 4.02
N ASN A 29 -25.49 12.25 3.61
CA ASN A 29 -25.75 12.00 2.18
C ASN A 29 -26.74 13.03 1.62
N SER A 30 -27.81 13.38 2.36
CA SER A 30 -28.78 14.39 1.93
C SER A 30 -28.21 15.82 1.92
N ILE A 31 -27.26 16.12 2.82
CA ILE A 31 -26.54 17.41 2.81
C ILE A 31 -25.59 17.46 1.60
N GLY A 32 -24.94 16.35 1.27
CA GLY A 32 -24.10 16.25 0.07
C GLY A 32 -24.91 16.42 -1.22
N ASP A 33 -26.05 15.78 -1.34
CA ASP A 33 -26.91 15.86 -2.53
C ASP A 33 -27.59 17.24 -2.66
N LYS A 34 -28.06 17.84 -1.55
CA LYS A 34 -28.58 19.23 -1.54
C LYS A 34 -27.53 20.29 -1.84
N ALA A 35 -26.32 20.15 -1.26
CA ALA A 35 -25.22 21.05 -1.59
C ALA A 35 -24.79 20.94 -3.07
N LEU A 36 -25.10 19.81 -3.73
CA LEU A 36 -24.86 19.59 -5.16
C LEU A 36 -25.93 20.22 -6.04
N GLU A 37 -27.19 20.29 -5.58
CA GLU A 37 -28.30 20.96 -6.28
C GLU A 37 -28.16 22.50 -6.21
N ASP A 38 -27.57 23.03 -5.13
CA ASP A 38 -27.33 24.45 -4.93
C ASP A 38 -26.06 24.99 -5.68
N LEU A 39 -25.23 24.12 -6.24
CA LEU A 39 -24.07 24.51 -7.07
C LEU A 39 -24.52 24.85 -8.50
N ALA A 40 -25.11 26.02 -8.67
CA ALA A 40 -25.64 26.51 -9.96
C ALA A 40 -24.55 26.73 -11.02
N ASP A 41 -23.26 26.69 -10.68
CA ASP A 41 -22.14 27.01 -11.57
C ASP A 41 -21.06 25.90 -11.58
N LEU A 42 -21.47 24.66 -11.90
CA LEU A 42 -20.53 23.59 -12.17
C LEU A 42 -19.82 23.80 -13.50
N GLY A 43 -18.50 23.94 -13.48
CA GLY A 43 -17.69 24.00 -14.69
C GLY A 43 -17.78 22.72 -15.55
N SER A 44 -17.11 22.72 -16.69
CA SER A 44 -17.02 21.58 -17.59
C SER A 44 -16.32 20.37 -16.92
N GLU A 45 -16.68 19.17 -17.33
CA GLU A 45 -16.00 17.96 -16.86
C GLU A 45 -14.54 17.95 -17.26
N THR A 46 -13.69 17.63 -16.29
CA THR A 46 -12.26 17.47 -16.48
C THR A 46 -11.77 16.23 -15.72
N THR A 47 -10.52 15.84 -15.92
CA THR A 47 -9.94 14.67 -15.29
C THR A 47 -8.90 15.06 -14.24
N GLY A 48 -8.57 14.11 -13.36
CA GLY A 48 -7.56 14.30 -12.33
C GLY A 48 -7.33 13.05 -11.50
N THR A 49 -6.41 13.18 -10.55
CA THR A 49 -6.01 12.08 -9.66
C THR A 49 -6.31 12.45 -8.21
N VAL A 50 -6.85 11.50 -7.45
CA VAL A 50 -7.08 11.67 -6.01
C VAL A 50 -5.75 11.69 -5.28
N VAL A 51 -5.41 12.84 -4.70
CA VAL A 51 -4.19 13.05 -3.90
C VAL A 51 -4.40 12.59 -2.46
N THR A 52 -5.55 12.94 -1.87
CA THR A 52 -5.87 12.59 -0.48
C THR A 52 -7.36 12.35 -0.33
N ASN A 53 -7.74 11.35 0.47
CA ASN A 53 -9.14 11.06 0.78
C ASN A 53 -9.43 11.34 2.26
N TYR A 54 -10.46 12.15 2.52
CA TYR A 54 -10.96 12.49 3.86
C TYR A 54 -12.35 11.86 4.15
N GLY A 55 -12.76 10.92 3.32
CA GLY A 55 -14.06 10.24 3.43
C GLY A 55 -15.14 10.85 2.52
N ALA A 56 -15.83 11.90 2.97
CA ALA A 56 -16.84 12.58 2.16
C ALA A 56 -16.22 13.55 1.13
N GLN A 57 -15.02 14.01 1.39
CA GLN A 57 -14.26 14.93 0.55
C GLN A 57 -12.94 14.31 0.12
N VAL A 58 -12.46 14.72 -1.04
CA VAL A 58 -11.17 14.31 -1.59
C VAL A 58 -10.45 15.54 -2.15
N ASP A 59 -9.11 15.51 -2.09
CA ASP A 59 -8.29 16.46 -2.84
C ASP A 59 -7.94 15.82 -4.17
N ILE A 60 -8.19 16.53 -5.26
CA ILE A 60 -7.93 16.11 -6.63
C ILE A 60 -6.89 17.03 -7.24
N GLU A 61 -5.87 16.47 -7.82
CA GLU A 61 -4.94 17.16 -8.68
C GLU A 61 -5.43 17.04 -10.13
N GLY A 62 -5.67 18.19 -10.77
CA GLY A 62 -6.09 18.23 -12.17
C GLY A 62 -4.93 17.83 -13.11
N ASP A 63 -5.26 17.15 -14.19
CA ASP A 63 -4.31 16.71 -15.22
C ASP A 63 -4.55 17.38 -16.59
N ARG A 64 -5.49 18.32 -16.68
CA ARG A 64 -5.81 19.12 -17.88
C ARG A 64 -5.91 20.59 -17.58
N GLU A 65 -5.57 21.43 -18.57
CA GLU A 65 -5.75 22.88 -18.48
C GLU A 65 -7.21 23.25 -18.20
N PRO A 66 -7.48 24.26 -17.38
CA PRO A 66 -6.49 25.13 -16.69
C PRO A 66 -6.03 24.60 -15.32
N PHE A 67 -6.32 23.34 -14.97
CA PHE A 67 -6.12 22.77 -13.63
C PHE A 67 -4.87 21.88 -13.50
N VAL A 68 -4.00 21.83 -14.48
CA VAL A 68 -2.77 21.00 -14.43
C VAL A 68 -1.97 21.33 -13.17
N GLY A 69 -1.73 20.31 -12.33
CA GLY A 69 -0.99 20.41 -11.06
C GLY A 69 -1.71 21.20 -9.96
N THR A 70 -2.93 21.67 -10.22
CA THR A 70 -3.73 22.37 -9.20
C THR A 70 -4.49 21.37 -8.35
N ILE A 71 -4.38 21.52 -7.03
CA ILE A 71 -5.12 20.67 -6.08
C ILE A 71 -6.44 21.37 -5.71
N VAL A 72 -7.56 20.71 -5.99
CA VAL A 72 -8.90 21.20 -5.69
C VAL A 72 -9.62 20.26 -4.73
N ARG A 73 -10.22 20.83 -3.67
CA ARG A 73 -11.08 20.08 -2.78
C ARG A 73 -12.42 19.79 -3.46
N CYS A 74 -12.81 18.52 -3.49
CA CYS A 74 -14.04 18.08 -4.13
C CYS A 74 -14.92 17.27 -3.19
N PHE A 75 -16.23 17.38 -3.35
CA PHE A 75 -17.18 16.44 -2.79
C PHE A 75 -17.30 15.19 -3.66
N LYS A 76 -17.50 14.05 -3.02
CA LYS A 76 -17.82 12.78 -3.66
C LYS A 76 -19.34 12.59 -3.69
N ARG A 77 -19.94 12.34 -4.86
CA ARG A 77 -21.35 11.94 -4.96
C ARG A 77 -21.61 10.63 -4.22
N ALA A 78 -22.82 10.47 -3.67
CA ALA A 78 -23.21 9.29 -2.89
C ALA A 78 -23.17 7.97 -3.69
N ASN A 79 -23.42 8.05 -5.01
CA ASN A 79 -23.41 6.91 -5.93
C ASN A 79 -22.01 6.47 -6.38
N ILE A 80 -20.95 7.20 -5.99
CA ILE A 80 -19.58 6.80 -6.31
C ILE A 80 -19.05 5.92 -5.18
N ASP A 81 -18.49 4.78 -5.55
CA ASP A 81 -17.79 3.89 -4.63
C ASP A 81 -16.67 4.60 -3.86
N SER A 82 -16.14 3.93 -2.85
CA SER A 82 -15.04 4.48 -2.06
C SER A 82 -13.87 4.88 -2.96
N LEU A 83 -13.53 6.18 -2.92
CA LEU A 83 -12.31 6.70 -3.54
C LEU A 83 -11.11 6.47 -2.62
N ILE A 84 -9.95 6.28 -3.22
CA ILE A 84 -8.66 6.14 -2.51
C ILE A 84 -7.58 6.94 -3.24
N THR A 85 -6.48 7.20 -2.57
CA THR A 85 -5.32 7.88 -3.17
C THR A 85 -4.81 7.11 -4.39
N GLY A 86 -4.59 7.83 -5.49
CA GLY A 86 -4.21 7.27 -6.80
C GLY A 86 -5.39 6.95 -7.73
N ASP A 87 -6.65 7.07 -7.27
CA ASP A 87 -7.80 6.93 -8.17
C ASP A 87 -7.80 8.02 -9.24
N ARG A 88 -8.02 7.63 -10.49
CA ARG A 88 -8.34 8.56 -11.58
C ARG A 88 -9.82 8.85 -11.59
N VAL A 89 -10.17 10.12 -11.72
CA VAL A 89 -11.55 10.58 -11.60
C VAL A 89 -11.90 11.61 -12.66
N VAL A 90 -13.17 11.63 -13.03
CA VAL A 90 -13.80 12.75 -13.73
C VAL A 90 -14.46 13.63 -12.68
N TRP A 91 -14.20 14.93 -12.74
CA TRP A 91 -14.72 15.88 -11.78
C TRP A 91 -15.10 17.20 -12.47
N ARG A 92 -15.90 18.01 -11.79
CA ARG A 92 -16.29 19.35 -12.22
C ARG A 92 -15.80 20.38 -11.23
N PRO A 93 -15.05 21.39 -11.66
CA PRO A 93 -14.68 22.51 -10.82
C PRO A 93 -15.90 23.33 -10.43
N ALA A 94 -15.90 23.85 -9.21
CA ALA A 94 -16.88 24.82 -8.70
C ALA A 94 -16.31 25.55 -7.50
N GLU A 95 -16.86 26.73 -7.20
CA GLU A 95 -16.57 27.49 -5.99
C GLU A 95 -17.62 27.21 -4.90
N PRO A 96 -17.25 26.97 -3.64
CA PRO A 96 -15.88 26.90 -3.12
C PRO A 96 -15.22 25.51 -3.27
N GLN A 97 -15.90 24.50 -3.77
CA GLN A 97 -15.44 23.12 -3.88
C GLN A 97 -16.01 22.44 -5.12
N GLY A 98 -15.16 21.65 -5.81
CA GLY A 98 -15.59 20.87 -6.96
C GLY A 98 -16.38 19.60 -6.59
N VAL A 99 -16.78 18.85 -7.61
CA VAL A 99 -17.60 17.63 -7.47
C VAL A 99 -17.02 16.50 -8.31
N VAL A 100 -16.74 15.35 -7.69
CA VAL A 100 -16.42 14.11 -8.42
C VAL A 100 -17.69 13.54 -9.03
N VAL A 101 -17.67 13.30 -10.35
CA VAL A 101 -18.81 12.76 -11.10
C VAL A 101 -18.65 11.30 -11.47
N ALA A 102 -17.40 10.83 -11.65
CA ALA A 102 -17.11 9.43 -11.94
C ALA A 102 -15.71 9.02 -11.45
N ARG A 103 -15.51 7.74 -11.21
CA ARG A 103 -14.20 7.12 -11.00
C ARG A 103 -13.89 6.24 -12.22
N GLU A 104 -12.68 6.36 -12.75
CA GLU A 104 -12.19 5.47 -13.79
C GLU A 104 -11.86 4.07 -13.24
N PRO A 105 -11.88 3.02 -14.06
CA PRO A 105 -11.46 1.68 -13.65
C PRO A 105 -10.01 1.70 -13.14
N ARG A 106 -9.77 1.05 -12.00
CA ARG A 106 -8.42 0.87 -11.45
C ARG A 106 -7.67 -0.17 -12.25
N GLN A 107 -6.40 0.09 -12.57
CA GLN A 107 -5.50 -0.88 -13.19
C GLN A 107 -4.94 -1.83 -12.14
N THR A 108 -4.54 -1.29 -11.00
CA THR A 108 -4.05 -2.04 -9.84
C THR A 108 -4.68 -1.49 -8.56
N GLU A 109 -4.81 -2.36 -7.56
CA GLU A 109 -5.33 -2.00 -6.24
C GLU A 109 -4.43 -2.62 -5.17
N LEU A 110 -3.94 -1.80 -4.24
CA LEU A 110 -3.30 -2.31 -3.06
C LEU A 110 -4.35 -2.52 -1.96
N ILE A 111 -4.61 -3.78 -1.62
CA ILE A 111 -5.64 -4.17 -0.66
C ILE A 111 -4.96 -4.69 0.61
N ARG A 112 -5.51 -4.31 1.76
CA ARG A 112 -5.12 -4.87 3.05
C ARG A 112 -6.34 -5.08 3.96
N PRO A 113 -6.28 -6.04 4.91
CA PRO A 113 -7.28 -6.14 5.96
C PRO A 113 -7.17 -4.94 6.92
N ASP A 114 -8.32 -4.42 7.35
CA ASP A 114 -8.42 -3.49 8.47
C ASP A 114 -8.31 -4.23 9.81
N ASN A 115 -8.37 -3.49 10.92
CA ASN A 115 -8.28 -4.06 12.28
C ASN A 115 -9.39 -5.09 12.61
N TYR A 116 -10.43 -5.15 11.77
CA TYR A 116 -11.55 -6.09 11.90
C TYR A 116 -11.46 -7.22 10.87
N GLY A 117 -10.36 -7.33 10.13
CA GLY A 117 -10.16 -8.33 9.08
C GLY A 117 -10.90 -8.04 7.76
N LYS A 118 -11.60 -6.90 7.63
CA LYS A 118 -12.27 -6.52 6.40
C LYS A 118 -11.25 -5.96 5.41
N LEU A 119 -11.26 -6.51 4.19
CA LEU A 119 -10.40 -6.04 3.10
C LEU A 119 -10.76 -4.61 2.70
N ARG A 120 -9.74 -3.76 2.65
CA ARG A 120 -9.86 -2.35 2.27
C ARG A 120 -8.79 -2.00 1.24
N PRO A 121 -9.18 -1.45 0.10
CA PRO A 121 -8.22 -0.84 -0.80
C PRO A 121 -7.65 0.43 -0.14
N VAL A 122 -6.35 0.62 -0.23
CA VAL A 122 -5.60 1.72 0.42
C VAL A 122 -4.89 2.62 -0.56
N ALA A 123 -4.57 2.10 -1.76
CA ALA A 123 -3.98 2.86 -2.86
C ALA A 123 -4.37 2.23 -4.20
N ALA A 124 -4.53 3.06 -5.23
CA ALA A 124 -4.91 2.64 -6.58
C ALA A 124 -3.83 3.02 -7.60
N ASN A 125 -3.84 2.29 -8.72
CA ASN A 125 -2.98 2.55 -9.89
C ASN A 125 -1.50 2.61 -9.50
N ILE A 126 -1.08 1.64 -8.67
CA ILE A 126 0.30 1.45 -8.22
C ILE A 126 1.01 0.56 -9.24
N ASP A 127 2.15 1.02 -9.74
CA ASP A 127 3.01 0.27 -10.63
C ASP A 127 4.01 -0.58 -9.84
N ARG A 128 4.53 -0.04 -8.72
CA ARG A 128 5.61 -0.67 -7.94
C ARG A 128 5.43 -0.58 -6.44
N ILE A 129 5.82 -1.65 -5.75
CA ILE A 129 5.95 -1.68 -4.29
C ILE A 129 7.43 -1.72 -3.93
N ALA A 130 7.91 -0.64 -3.32
CA ALA A 130 9.27 -0.54 -2.78
C ALA A 130 9.31 -1.08 -1.35
N ILE A 131 9.93 -2.23 -1.16
CA ILE A 131 10.10 -2.85 0.16
C ILE A 131 11.39 -2.32 0.78
N VAL A 132 11.24 -1.39 1.73
CA VAL A 132 12.37 -0.75 2.41
C VAL A 132 12.76 -1.55 3.64
N PHE A 133 14.02 -1.93 3.71
CA PHE A 133 14.66 -2.54 4.88
C PHE A 133 16.04 -1.89 5.11
N ALA A 134 16.69 -2.20 6.21
CA ALA A 134 17.96 -1.60 6.57
C ALA A 134 18.89 -2.64 7.22
N ALA A 135 20.18 -2.33 7.33
CA ALA A 135 21.10 -3.14 8.12
C ALA A 135 20.69 -3.18 9.59
N GLN A 136 20.12 -2.06 10.08
CA GLN A 136 19.59 -1.91 11.43
C GLN A 136 18.20 -1.23 11.36
N PRO A 137 17.13 -1.89 11.91
CA PRO A 137 17.11 -3.21 12.57
C PRO A 137 17.46 -4.34 11.60
N SER A 138 18.06 -5.42 12.12
CA SER A 138 18.50 -6.58 11.31
C SER A 138 17.38 -7.11 10.42
N PRO A 139 17.62 -7.26 9.12
CA PRO A 139 16.59 -7.69 8.18
C PRO A 139 16.23 -9.15 8.41
N GLN A 140 14.93 -9.43 8.43
CA GLN A 140 14.39 -10.78 8.57
C GLN A 140 13.84 -11.26 7.22
N SER A 141 14.42 -12.33 6.66
CA SER A 141 14.01 -12.86 5.35
C SER A 141 12.52 -13.24 5.32
N ASN A 142 11.99 -13.80 6.40
CA ASN A 142 10.56 -14.12 6.48
C ASN A 142 9.65 -12.90 6.31
N LEU A 143 10.04 -11.77 6.89
CA LEU A 143 9.27 -10.53 6.75
C LEU A 143 9.37 -9.95 5.33
N LEU A 144 10.57 -9.98 4.73
CA LEU A 144 10.74 -9.56 3.33
C LEU A 144 9.91 -10.45 2.39
N ASP A 145 9.89 -11.75 2.63
CA ASP A 145 9.08 -12.70 1.85
C ASP A 145 7.58 -12.41 1.98
N ARG A 146 7.10 -12.03 3.17
CA ARG A 146 5.70 -11.61 3.35
C ARG A 146 5.34 -10.39 2.51
N TYR A 147 6.21 -9.38 2.44
CA TYR A 147 5.99 -8.22 1.59
C TYR A 147 6.03 -8.58 0.10
N LEU A 148 6.99 -9.40 -0.32
CA LEU A 148 7.12 -9.87 -1.70
C LEU A 148 5.89 -10.65 -2.13
N VAL A 149 5.47 -11.65 -1.33
CA VAL A 149 4.28 -12.46 -1.59
C VAL A 149 3.02 -11.60 -1.68
N ALA A 150 2.86 -10.60 -0.80
CA ALA A 150 1.72 -9.70 -0.83
C ALA A 150 1.67 -8.86 -2.11
N ALA A 151 2.81 -8.38 -2.59
CA ALA A 151 2.92 -7.62 -3.83
C ALA A 151 2.65 -8.49 -5.06
N GLU A 152 3.32 -9.64 -5.15
CA GLU A 152 3.18 -10.61 -6.25
C GLU A 152 1.74 -11.16 -6.37
N ALA A 153 1.06 -11.41 -5.24
CA ALA A 153 -0.31 -11.87 -5.20
C ALA A 153 -1.32 -10.81 -5.71
N GLN A 154 -0.95 -9.54 -5.68
CA GLN A 154 -1.75 -8.41 -6.17
C GLN A 154 -1.33 -7.96 -7.58
N GLY A 155 -0.35 -8.64 -8.20
CA GLY A 155 0.13 -8.33 -9.54
C GLY A 155 0.88 -7.00 -9.63
N ILE A 156 1.42 -6.49 -8.50
CA ILE A 156 2.18 -5.24 -8.46
C ILE A 156 3.67 -5.57 -8.36
N GLU A 157 4.51 -4.98 -9.21
CA GLU A 157 5.95 -5.26 -9.26
C GLU A 157 6.66 -4.87 -7.96
N PRO A 158 7.24 -5.83 -7.20
CA PRO A 158 8.02 -5.50 -6.02
C PRO A 158 9.48 -5.30 -6.34
N PHE A 159 10.13 -4.37 -5.61
CA PHE A 159 11.57 -4.26 -5.56
C PHE A 159 12.05 -3.94 -4.14
N LEU A 160 13.32 -4.15 -3.88
CA LEU A 160 13.93 -4.05 -2.56
C LEU A 160 14.80 -2.80 -2.46
N ILE A 161 14.69 -2.06 -1.35
CA ILE A 161 15.58 -0.95 -1.02
C ILE A 161 16.30 -1.27 0.28
N LEU A 162 17.63 -1.49 0.20
CA LEU A 162 18.48 -1.50 1.39
C LEU A 162 18.86 -0.07 1.73
N ASN A 163 18.25 0.47 2.77
CA ASN A 163 18.57 1.80 3.30
C ASN A 163 19.60 1.72 4.44
N LYS A 164 20.17 2.87 4.78
CA LYS A 164 21.20 3.03 5.83
C LYS A 164 22.47 2.21 5.54
N THR A 165 22.93 2.20 4.29
CA THR A 165 24.17 1.52 3.92
C THR A 165 25.38 2.04 4.67
N ASP A 166 25.33 3.28 5.15
CA ASP A 166 26.33 3.90 6.04
C ASP A 166 26.48 3.19 7.41
N LEU A 167 25.54 2.34 7.80
CA LEU A 167 25.59 1.55 9.05
C LEU A 167 26.09 0.12 8.83
N LEU A 168 26.44 -0.26 7.58
CA LEU A 168 27.02 -1.57 7.31
C LEU A 168 28.45 -1.62 7.86
N ASP A 169 28.68 -2.48 8.83
CA ASP A 169 29.99 -2.75 9.40
C ASP A 169 30.52 -4.13 8.99
N HIS A 170 31.77 -4.45 9.36
CA HIS A 170 32.39 -5.72 9.04
C HIS A 170 31.67 -6.95 9.61
N GLN A 171 30.84 -6.79 10.63
CA GLN A 171 30.13 -7.90 11.28
C GLN A 171 28.77 -8.15 10.61
N SER A 172 28.03 -7.10 10.29
CA SER A 172 26.70 -7.18 9.67
C SER A 172 26.74 -7.35 8.14
N TYR A 173 27.79 -6.85 7.49
CA TYR A 173 27.93 -6.85 6.04
C TYR A 173 27.78 -8.24 5.41
N PRO A 174 28.46 -9.31 5.89
CA PRO A 174 28.38 -10.62 5.25
C PRO A 174 26.97 -11.22 5.26
N GLN A 175 26.22 -11.01 6.34
CA GLN A 175 24.84 -11.53 6.48
C GLN A 175 23.88 -10.78 5.58
N VAL A 176 23.99 -9.45 5.54
CA VAL A 176 23.17 -8.59 4.66
C VAL A 176 23.51 -8.87 3.20
N ASP A 177 24.79 -8.99 2.87
CA ASP A 177 25.24 -9.25 1.50
C ASP A 177 24.73 -10.60 0.99
N LYS A 178 24.82 -11.67 1.80
CA LYS A 178 24.23 -12.98 1.47
C LYS A 178 22.71 -12.88 1.24
N LEU A 179 22.00 -12.11 2.06
CA LEU A 179 20.57 -11.88 1.90
C LEU A 179 20.27 -11.19 0.55
N LEU A 180 21.04 -10.16 0.20
CA LEU A 180 20.90 -9.47 -1.08
C LEU A 180 21.17 -10.40 -2.26
N GLN A 181 22.25 -11.18 -2.23
CA GLN A 181 22.58 -12.16 -3.28
C GLN A 181 21.45 -13.16 -3.47
N ASN A 182 20.81 -13.63 -2.39
CA ASN A 182 19.68 -14.53 -2.45
C ASN A 182 18.50 -13.92 -3.21
N TYR A 183 18.12 -12.66 -2.91
CA TYR A 183 17.01 -12.01 -3.61
C TYR A 183 17.37 -11.59 -5.05
N GLN A 184 18.62 -11.25 -5.32
CA GLN A 184 19.10 -11.02 -6.68
C GLN A 184 19.06 -12.30 -7.52
N PHE A 185 19.44 -13.44 -6.96
CA PHE A 185 19.34 -14.76 -7.59
C PHE A 185 17.89 -15.10 -7.99
N ILE A 186 16.92 -14.75 -7.14
CA ILE A 186 15.48 -14.91 -7.44
C ILE A 186 15.02 -13.95 -8.55
N GLY A 187 15.80 -12.90 -8.86
CA GLY A 187 15.51 -11.92 -9.89
C GLY A 187 14.76 -10.68 -9.40
N TYR A 188 14.86 -10.36 -8.11
CA TYR A 188 14.34 -9.09 -7.59
C TYR A 188 15.37 -7.96 -7.78
N LYS A 189 14.88 -6.81 -8.22
CA LYS A 189 15.69 -5.59 -8.26
C LYS A 189 15.99 -5.12 -6.85
N ILE A 190 17.26 -4.78 -6.57
CA ILE A 190 17.70 -4.22 -5.31
C ILE A 190 18.43 -2.91 -5.56
N ILE A 191 18.09 -1.88 -4.79
CA ILE A 191 18.77 -0.59 -4.78
C ILE A 191 19.32 -0.36 -3.38
N ARG A 192 20.61 -0.05 -3.28
CA ARG A 192 21.29 0.28 -2.03
C ARG A 192 21.32 1.80 -1.88
N VAL A 193 20.91 2.32 -0.72
CA VAL A 193 20.85 3.76 -0.47
C VAL A 193 21.27 4.11 0.95
N SER A 194 21.76 5.32 1.10
CA SER A 194 21.90 5.99 2.40
C SER A 194 21.46 7.44 2.28
N VAL A 195 20.45 7.83 3.03
CA VAL A 195 20.04 9.24 3.13
C VAL A 195 21.16 10.09 3.72
N LYS A 196 21.95 9.53 4.66
CA LYS A 196 23.02 10.26 5.36
C LYS A 196 24.19 10.61 4.45
N SER A 197 24.59 9.70 3.56
CA SER A 197 25.70 9.92 2.62
C SER A 197 25.23 10.30 1.20
N SER A 198 23.92 10.36 0.97
CA SER A 198 23.28 10.53 -0.36
C SER A 198 23.64 9.44 -1.37
N GLU A 199 24.24 8.33 -0.93
CA GLU A 199 24.60 7.20 -1.78
C GLU A 199 23.34 6.55 -2.38
N GLY A 200 23.34 6.29 -3.68
CA GLY A 200 22.29 5.57 -4.40
C GLY A 200 20.96 6.32 -4.56
N ILE A 201 20.85 7.55 -4.06
CA ILE A 201 19.60 8.34 -4.15
C ILE A 201 19.24 8.65 -5.59
N ASP A 202 20.20 9.06 -6.43
CA ASP A 202 19.98 9.35 -7.86
C ASP A 202 19.52 8.09 -8.62
N GLN A 203 20.12 6.93 -8.31
CA GLN A 203 19.70 5.66 -8.89
C GLN A 203 18.25 5.32 -8.50
N LEU A 204 17.88 5.56 -7.23
CA LEU A 204 16.53 5.36 -6.75
C LEU A 204 15.54 6.31 -7.42
N GLN A 205 15.87 7.59 -7.53
CA GLN A 205 15.05 8.59 -8.24
C GLN A 205 14.82 8.18 -9.69
N THR A 206 15.88 7.80 -10.42
CA THR A 206 15.78 7.33 -11.80
C THR A 206 14.89 6.10 -11.92
N TYR A 207 14.95 5.18 -10.97
CA TYR A 207 14.13 3.97 -10.99
C TYR A 207 12.66 4.22 -10.65
N LEU A 208 12.38 5.23 -9.83
CA LEU A 208 11.03 5.64 -9.45
C LEU A 208 10.38 6.57 -10.47
N SER A 209 11.18 7.23 -11.33
CA SER A 209 10.67 8.16 -12.34
C SER A 209 9.65 7.46 -13.24
N GLN A 210 8.58 8.17 -13.60
CA GLN A 210 7.48 7.68 -14.45
C GLN A 210 6.64 6.53 -13.86
N ASN A 211 6.80 6.19 -12.58
CA ASN A 211 6.02 5.15 -11.92
C ASN A 211 5.29 5.68 -10.70
N ASN A 212 4.11 5.11 -10.45
CA ASN A 212 3.39 5.29 -9.20
C ASN A 212 3.87 4.22 -8.21
N SER A 213 4.55 4.63 -7.17
CA SER A 213 5.18 3.71 -6.23
C SER A 213 4.61 3.86 -4.83
N ILE A 214 4.73 2.82 -4.01
CA ILE A 214 4.42 2.89 -2.59
C ILE A 214 5.57 2.29 -1.78
N PHE A 215 5.92 2.94 -0.66
CA PHE A 215 6.95 2.44 0.25
C PHE A 215 6.33 1.63 1.38
N VAL A 216 6.81 0.42 1.56
CA VAL A 216 6.43 -0.50 2.63
C VAL A 216 7.68 -0.97 3.39
N GLY A 217 7.51 -1.48 4.60
CA GLY A 217 8.63 -1.99 5.41
C GLY A 217 8.46 -1.67 6.88
N GLN A 218 9.30 -2.26 7.71
CA GLN A 218 9.28 -2.13 9.17
C GLN A 218 9.39 -0.67 9.64
N SER A 219 9.00 -0.45 10.90
CA SER A 219 9.30 0.80 11.58
C SER A 219 10.81 0.96 11.77
N GLY A 220 11.30 2.20 11.66
CA GLY A 220 12.71 2.51 11.90
C GLY A 220 13.67 2.23 10.74
N VAL A 221 13.23 1.66 9.60
CA VAL A 221 14.10 1.44 8.43
C VAL A 221 14.40 2.70 7.61
N GLY A 222 13.77 3.85 7.97
CA GLY A 222 14.06 5.15 7.35
C GLY A 222 13.17 5.52 6.17
N LYS A 223 11.96 4.94 6.03
CA LYS A 223 11.02 5.29 4.96
C LYS A 223 10.73 6.80 4.87
N SER A 224 10.35 7.42 5.99
CA SER A 224 10.04 8.86 6.01
C SER A 224 11.24 9.73 5.65
N SER A 225 12.45 9.34 6.06
CA SER A 225 13.68 10.05 5.69
C SER A 225 13.96 9.92 4.19
N LEU A 226 13.73 8.74 3.59
CA LEU A 226 13.84 8.55 2.15
C LEU A 226 12.79 9.38 1.39
N ILE A 227 11.55 9.40 1.86
CA ILE A 227 10.47 10.19 1.25
C ILE A 227 10.87 11.66 1.24
N ASN A 228 11.33 12.20 2.38
CA ASN A 228 11.76 13.59 2.48
C ASN A 228 12.92 13.92 1.53
N GLN A 229 13.88 13.01 1.37
CA GLN A 229 15.03 13.20 0.47
C GLN A 229 14.64 13.18 -1.01
N LEU A 230 13.57 12.44 -1.35
CA LEU A 230 13.08 12.31 -2.72
C LEU A 230 12.09 13.40 -3.12
N GLN A 231 11.59 14.19 -2.17
CA GLN A 231 10.68 15.30 -2.45
C GLN A 231 11.44 16.54 -2.94
N PRO A 232 10.81 17.36 -3.81
CA PRO A 232 11.35 18.66 -4.15
C PRO A 232 11.51 19.55 -2.92
N GLU A 233 12.60 20.31 -2.83
CA GLU A 233 12.89 21.23 -1.72
C GLU A 233 11.80 22.31 -1.51
N ASN A 234 10.97 22.58 -2.52
CA ASN A 234 9.95 23.62 -2.54
C ASN A 234 8.50 23.12 -2.46
N ASN A 235 8.24 21.90 -1.98
CA ASN A 235 6.87 21.46 -1.75
C ASN A 235 6.26 22.04 -0.45
N SER A 236 6.21 23.38 -0.37
CA SER A 236 5.11 24.02 0.33
C SER A 236 3.87 23.87 -0.55
N PRO A 237 2.74 23.35 -0.04
CA PRO A 237 1.51 23.33 -0.80
C PRO A 237 1.18 24.77 -1.17
N VAL A 238 1.19 25.08 -2.48
CA VAL A 238 0.70 26.35 -3.01
C VAL A 238 -0.82 26.31 -2.89
N GLY A 239 -1.30 26.79 -1.76
CA GLY A 239 -2.72 26.99 -1.48
C GLY A 239 -2.86 27.64 -0.11
N PRO A 240 -3.73 28.67 0.06
CA PRO A 240 -3.88 29.38 1.32
C PRO A 240 -4.70 28.61 2.35
N LEU A 241 -4.28 27.38 2.67
CA LEU A 241 -4.98 26.54 3.66
C LEU A 241 -3.98 25.67 4.42
N SER A 242 -3.37 26.27 5.43
CA SER A 242 -3.11 25.63 6.73
C SER A 242 -2.01 26.36 7.53
N ALA A 243 -2.22 27.65 7.79
CA ALA A 243 -1.55 28.31 8.91
C ALA A 243 -2.33 28.08 10.23
N ALA A 244 -3.04 26.98 10.36
CA ALA A 244 -3.77 26.65 11.58
C ALA A 244 -3.76 25.13 11.74
N THR A 245 -2.71 24.59 12.37
CA THR A 245 -2.76 23.54 13.38
C THR A 245 -1.34 23.04 13.70
N ASN A 246 -0.62 23.91 14.37
CA ASN A 246 0.44 23.49 15.27
C ASN A 246 -0.24 23.18 16.62
N GLU A 247 -0.94 22.04 16.71
CA GLU A 247 -1.34 21.49 18.02
C GLU A 247 -1.73 20.03 17.88
N GLY A 248 -0.99 19.17 18.57
CA GLY A 248 -1.50 17.91 19.12
C GLY A 248 -1.50 16.71 18.17
N THR A 249 -0.50 15.82 18.32
CA THR A 249 -0.62 14.33 18.31
C THR A 249 -1.94 13.76 17.74
N HIS A 250 -2.26 13.97 16.48
CA HIS A 250 -3.19 13.13 15.74
C HIS A 250 -2.44 12.54 14.56
N THR A 251 -2.14 11.24 14.68
CA THR A 251 -1.57 10.41 13.63
C THR A 251 -2.38 10.62 12.35
N THR A 252 -1.81 11.27 11.35
CA THR A 252 -2.41 11.45 10.03
C THR A 252 -2.70 10.07 9.45
N THR A 253 -3.96 9.66 9.44
CA THR A 253 -4.39 8.32 9.00
C THR A 253 -4.70 8.25 7.51
N ALA A 254 -4.65 9.38 6.79
CA ALA A 254 -4.96 9.46 5.37
C ALA A 254 -3.69 9.23 4.53
N SER A 255 -3.81 8.41 3.49
CA SER A 255 -2.75 8.26 2.47
C SER A 255 -2.65 9.54 1.65
N LYS A 256 -1.43 9.91 1.25
CA LYS A 256 -1.14 11.11 0.46
C LYS A 256 -0.28 10.75 -0.75
N LEU A 257 -0.63 11.31 -1.90
CA LEU A 257 0.17 11.26 -3.11
C LEU A 257 1.22 12.38 -3.07
N ILE A 258 2.45 12.05 -3.44
CA ILE A 258 3.62 12.93 -3.37
C ILE A 258 4.35 12.84 -4.71
N HIS A 259 4.61 13.97 -5.35
CA HIS A 259 5.48 14.04 -6.51
C HIS A 259 6.94 13.95 -6.10
N LEU A 260 7.74 13.22 -6.88
CA LEU A 260 9.16 13.02 -6.63
C LEU A 260 10.02 13.92 -7.51
N ASN A 261 11.21 14.25 -7.02
CA ASN A 261 12.26 14.84 -7.85
C ASN A 261 12.56 13.94 -9.05
N GLY A 262 12.69 14.51 -10.23
CA GLY A 262 12.96 13.75 -11.45
C GLY A 262 11.74 13.02 -12.05
N GLY A 263 10.54 13.27 -11.51
CA GLY A 263 9.29 12.66 -11.97
C GLY A 263 8.92 11.39 -11.21
N GLY A 264 7.69 10.88 -11.48
CA GLY A 264 7.09 9.77 -10.75
C GLY A 264 6.35 10.23 -9.49
N VAL A 265 5.59 9.31 -8.93
CA VAL A 265 4.70 9.56 -7.79
C VAL A 265 4.94 8.53 -6.69
N LEU A 266 4.93 9.00 -5.46
CA LEU A 266 4.96 8.14 -4.29
C LEU A 266 3.65 8.29 -3.50
N ILE A 267 3.02 7.19 -3.15
CA ILE A 267 1.91 7.18 -2.21
C ILE A 267 2.46 6.88 -0.81
N ASP A 268 2.41 7.88 0.07
CA ASP A 268 2.69 7.67 1.50
C ASP A 268 1.40 7.26 2.20
N SER A 269 1.38 6.05 2.72
CA SER A 269 0.24 5.53 3.47
C SER A 269 0.67 5.18 4.88
N PRO A 270 0.40 6.08 5.85
CA PRO A 270 0.64 5.82 7.26
C PRO A 270 -0.16 4.57 7.68
N GLY A 271 0.52 3.53 8.15
CA GLY A 271 -0.13 2.29 8.59
C GLY A 271 0.04 1.08 7.66
N ILE A 272 0.69 1.19 6.51
CA ILE A 272 1.19 0.00 5.79
C ILE A 272 2.52 -0.43 6.43
N ARG A 273 2.45 -0.83 7.70
CA ARG A 273 3.61 -1.35 8.45
C ARG A 273 3.77 -2.85 8.30
N GLU A 274 2.67 -3.55 8.07
CA GLU A 274 2.63 -5.00 7.91
C GLU A 274 1.60 -5.40 6.86
N PHE A 275 2.00 -6.26 5.93
CA PHE A 275 1.08 -6.95 5.05
C PHE A 275 0.64 -8.23 5.74
N ALA A 276 -0.57 -8.22 6.28
CA ALA A 276 -1.19 -9.44 6.73
C ALA A 276 -1.60 -10.26 5.50
N LEU A 277 -1.08 -11.47 5.38
CA LEU A 277 -1.43 -12.41 4.30
C LEU A 277 -2.67 -13.26 4.63
N THR A 278 -3.34 -12.98 5.75
CA THR A 278 -4.45 -13.77 6.30
C THR A 278 -5.66 -13.91 5.39
N HIS A 279 -5.79 -13.04 4.41
CA HIS A 279 -6.86 -13.03 3.42
C HIS A 279 -6.51 -13.82 2.14
N LEU A 280 -5.25 -14.21 1.98
CA LEU A 280 -4.80 -14.97 0.82
C LEU A 280 -4.99 -16.45 1.03
N SER A 281 -5.42 -17.16 -0.01
CA SER A 281 -5.42 -18.62 -0.02
C SER A 281 -3.99 -19.17 -0.01
N GLN A 282 -3.82 -20.43 0.42
CA GLN A 282 -2.52 -21.09 0.36
C GLN A 282 -1.97 -21.12 -1.07
N GLU A 283 -2.84 -21.31 -2.07
CA GLU A 283 -2.49 -21.28 -3.48
C GLU A 283 -1.99 -19.89 -3.91
N SER A 284 -2.65 -18.82 -3.47
CA SER A 284 -2.19 -17.44 -3.75
C SER A 284 -0.84 -17.17 -3.10
N ILE A 285 -0.61 -17.66 -1.89
CA ILE A 285 0.66 -17.48 -1.18
C ILE A 285 1.79 -18.21 -1.89
N ILE A 286 1.61 -19.49 -2.26
CA ILE A 286 2.67 -20.25 -2.92
C ILE A 286 3.00 -19.66 -4.29
N ASN A 287 2.00 -19.21 -5.05
CA ASN A 287 2.18 -18.51 -6.31
C ASN A 287 2.86 -17.13 -6.15
N GLY A 288 2.77 -16.52 -4.96
CA GLY A 288 3.49 -15.30 -4.60
C GLY A 288 4.99 -15.51 -4.41
N PHE A 289 5.45 -16.76 -4.26
CA PHE A 289 6.88 -17.08 -4.33
C PHE A 289 7.29 -17.26 -5.77
N LYS A 290 7.83 -16.19 -6.37
CA LYS A 290 8.19 -16.12 -7.79
C LYS A 290 9.10 -17.29 -8.24
N ASP A 291 10.05 -17.66 -7.42
CA ASP A 291 11.01 -18.73 -7.65
C ASP A 291 10.42 -20.14 -7.55
N PHE A 292 9.22 -20.30 -6.99
CA PHE A 292 8.52 -21.59 -6.90
C PHE A 292 7.70 -21.91 -8.15
N ARG A 293 7.23 -20.88 -8.86
CA ARG A 293 6.29 -21.00 -9.99
C ARG A 293 6.67 -22.05 -11.03
N PRO A 294 7.96 -22.20 -11.45
CA PRO A 294 8.35 -23.21 -12.43
C PRO A 294 8.14 -24.67 -11.99
N TYR A 295 7.98 -24.91 -10.68
CA TYR A 295 7.88 -26.24 -10.09
C TYR A 295 6.47 -26.59 -9.63
N LEU A 296 5.56 -25.60 -9.56
CA LEU A 296 4.18 -25.82 -9.15
C LEU A 296 3.44 -26.65 -10.20
N GLY A 297 2.62 -27.61 -9.73
CA GLY A 297 1.87 -28.52 -10.61
C GLY A 297 2.68 -29.70 -11.15
N ASN A 298 4.00 -29.76 -10.91
CA ASN A 298 4.88 -30.83 -11.39
C ASN A 298 5.16 -31.95 -10.33
N CYS A 299 4.52 -31.86 -9.16
CA CYS A 299 4.65 -32.85 -8.12
C CYS A 299 3.95 -34.18 -8.54
N LYS A 300 4.46 -35.32 -8.06
CA LYS A 300 3.86 -36.63 -8.29
C LYS A 300 2.40 -36.73 -7.81
N PHE A 301 2.06 -36.05 -6.71
CA PHE A 301 0.74 -36.01 -6.11
C PHE A 301 0.09 -34.65 -6.28
N ARG A 302 -1.21 -34.61 -6.63
CA ARG A 302 -1.97 -33.38 -6.86
C ARG A 302 -2.20 -32.56 -5.59
N ASP A 303 -2.27 -33.23 -4.44
CA ASP A 303 -2.50 -32.67 -3.11
C ASP A 303 -1.20 -32.46 -2.31
N CYS A 304 -0.06 -32.40 -3.01
CA CYS A 304 1.26 -32.19 -2.42
C CYS A 304 1.31 -30.92 -1.60
N GLN A 305 1.67 -31.02 -0.33
CA GLN A 305 1.82 -29.87 0.58
C GLN A 305 3.26 -29.30 0.57
N HIS A 306 4.15 -29.90 -0.20
CA HIS A 306 5.57 -29.51 -0.34
C HIS A 306 6.34 -29.58 1.00
N ASP A 307 5.98 -30.53 1.87
CA ASP A 307 6.64 -30.74 3.16
C ASP A 307 7.67 -31.88 3.11
N ARG A 308 7.25 -33.10 2.87
CA ARG A 308 8.12 -34.28 2.89
C ARG A 308 7.76 -35.33 1.84
N GLU A 309 6.86 -34.99 0.92
CA GLU A 309 6.34 -35.92 -0.06
C GLU A 309 7.42 -36.36 -1.05
N MET A 310 7.55 -37.66 -1.26
CA MET A 310 8.42 -38.24 -2.28
C MET A 310 7.93 -37.87 -3.68
N GLY A 311 8.82 -37.32 -4.52
CA GLY A 311 8.49 -36.86 -5.85
C GLY A 311 7.82 -35.48 -5.84
N CYS A 312 8.14 -34.65 -4.84
CA CYS A 312 7.76 -33.26 -4.79
C CYS A 312 8.76 -32.44 -5.61
N ALA A 313 8.32 -31.87 -6.73
CA ALA A 313 9.17 -31.07 -7.62
C ALA A 313 9.81 -29.86 -6.94
N LEU A 314 9.14 -29.26 -5.94
CA LEU A 314 9.69 -28.14 -5.19
C LEU A 314 10.81 -28.58 -4.24
N LEU A 315 10.67 -29.75 -3.58
CA LEU A 315 11.74 -30.32 -2.75
C LEU A 315 12.96 -30.73 -3.57
N ASP A 316 12.71 -31.31 -4.74
CA ASP A 316 13.79 -31.67 -5.69
C ASP A 316 14.53 -30.41 -6.16
N ALA A 317 13.79 -29.32 -6.46
CA ALA A 317 14.39 -28.03 -6.83
C ALA A 317 15.23 -27.42 -5.70
N VAL A 318 14.84 -27.61 -4.43
CA VAL A 318 15.64 -27.19 -3.27
C VAL A 318 16.91 -28.05 -3.16
N ALA A 319 16.82 -29.37 -3.34
CA ALA A 319 17.98 -30.26 -3.31
C ALA A 319 18.99 -29.94 -4.41
N GLU A 320 18.51 -29.47 -5.57
CA GLU A 320 19.32 -29.03 -6.70
C GLU A 320 19.80 -27.56 -6.60
N ASN A 321 19.54 -26.84 -5.49
CA ASN A 321 19.84 -25.43 -5.28
C ASN A 321 19.21 -24.47 -6.31
N LYS A 322 18.15 -24.88 -7.00
CA LYS A 322 17.35 -24.03 -7.91
C LYS A 322 16.38 -23.15 -7.13
N VAL A 323 15.97 -23.60 -5.96
CA VAL A 323 15.19 -22.85 -4.96
C VAL A 323 15.97 -22.86 -3.65
N LEU A 324 16.03 -21.69 -3.01
CA LEU A 324 16.75 -21.57 -1.74
C LEU A 324 15.96 -22.22 -0.59
N ALA A 325 16.66 -23.02 0.23
CA ALA A 325 16.05 -23.71 1.37
C ALA A 325 15.37 -22.73 2.36
N ASP A 326 15.95 -21.55 2.57
CA ASP A 326 15.37 -20.51 3.43
C ASP A 326 14.01 -20.00 2.90
N ARG A 327 13.83 -19.94 1.58
CA ARG A 327 12.54 -19.57 0.96
C ARG A 327 11.45 -20.61 1.27
N LEU A 328 11.77 -21.90 1.13
CA LEU A 328 10.83 -22.96 1.46
C LEU A 328 10.49 -22.96 2.97
N LYS A 329 11.49 -22.72 3.82
CA LYS A 329 11.30 -22.56 5.27
C LYS A 329 10.36 -21.38 5.58
N ASN A 330 10.58 -20.22 4.96
CA ASN A 330 9.75 -19.04 5.13
C ASN A 330 8.32 -19.27 4.65
N TYR A 331 8.12 -19.93 3.51
CA TYR A 331 6.80 -20.34 3.02
C TYR A 331 6.05 -21.16 4.07
N ARG A 332 6.67 -22.23 4.60
CA ARG A 332 6.07 -23.07 5.63
C ARG A 332 5.69 -22.29 6.89
N GLN A 333 6.55 -21.39 7.34
CA GLN A 333 6.27 -20.52 8.49
C GLN A 333 5.09 -19.58 8.22
N ILE A 334 4.98 -19.03 7.00
CA ILE A 334 3.87 -18.20 6.59
C ILE A 334 2.56 -18.98 6.64
N ILE A 335 2.52 -20.20 6.07
CA ILE A 335 1.32 -21.05 6.10
C ILE A 335 0.94 -21.43 7.52
N GLN A 336 1.89 -21.89 8.34
CA GLN A 336 1.64 -22.23 9.74
C GLN A 336 1.06 -21.06 10.54
N SER A 337 1.55 -19.83 10.30
CA SER A 337 1.04 -18.62 10.98
C SER A 337 -0.40 -18.28 10.61
N GLN A 338 -0.96 -18.84 9.53
CA GLN A 338 -2.36 -18.66 9.15
C GLN A 338 -3.29 -19.69 9.81
N SER A 339 -2.80 -20.89 10.07
CA SER A 339 -3.59 -22.00 10.65
C SER A 339 -3.92 -21.80 12.13
N HIS A 340 -3.29 -20.84 12.81
CA HIS A 340 -3.45 -20.57 14.24
C HIS A 340 -4.39 -19.37 14.54
N LYS A 341 -5.13 -18.89 13.56
CA LYS A 341 -6.19 -17.88 13.72
C LYS A 341 -7.54 -18.41 13.28
#